data_096d1a8c14dbe57582dbe1a7e1f4434b
#
_entry.id   096d1a8c14dbe57582dbe1a7e1f4434b
#
_cell.length_a   1.000
_cell.length_b   1.000
_cell.length_c   1.000
_cell.angle_alpha   90.00
_cell.angle_beta   90.00
_cell.angle_gamma   90.00
#
_symmetry.space_group_name_H-M   'P 1'
#
loop_
_entity.id
_entity.type
_entity.pdbx_description
1 polymer ?
#
loop_
_entity_poly.entity_id
_entity_poly.type
_entity_poly.pdbx_seq_one_letter_code
_entity_poly.pdbx_strand_id
1 'polypeptide(L)'
;MSVWKKLVTAVKGGATEAAQTVVDSQAIRILEQEIREAKEELRKSDHARTQILAKCKLSQQKVDSFDSSIAEYETHARKAIDSDRQLALDCAQKVAELKEEREQEQAYLDQFKQS
;
A
#
# COMPACT_ATOMS: atom_id res chain seq x y z
N MET A 1 0.91 -30.48 -0.55
CA MET A 1 1.50 -30.39 -1.87
C MET A 1 2.24 -31.64 -2.34
N SER A 2 1.63 -32.79 -2.06
CA SER A 2 2.19 -34.08 -2.41
C SER A 2 2.31 -34.30 -3.92
N VAL A 3 1.38 -33.78 -4.71
CA VAL A 3 1.38 -33.93 -6.17
C VAL A 3 2.56 -33.16 -6.81
N TRP A 4 2.79 -31.95 -6.35
CA TRP A 4 3.91 -31.13 -6.83
C TRP A 4 5.26 -31.76 -6.49
N LYS A 5 5.42 -32.22 -5.24
CA LYS A 5 6.64 -32.92 -4.80
C LYS A 5 6.90 -34.17 -5.62
N LYS A 6 5.87 -34.95 -5.89
CA LYS A 6 5.96 -36.16 -6.72
C LYS A 6 6.40 -35.83 -8.13
N LEU A 7 5.86 -34.78 -8.73
CA LEU A 7 6.23 -34.32 -10.06
C LEU A 7 7.70 -33.89 -10.11
N VAL A 8 8.13 -33.06 -9.18
CA VAL A 8 9.52 -32.60 -9.11
C VAL A 8 10.49 -33.75 -8.88
N THR A 9 10.16 -34.67 -7.99
CA THR A 9 10.95 -35.84 -7.70
C THR A 9 11.09 -36.75 -8.93
N ALA A 10 9.99 -36.98 -9.64
CA ALA A 10 9.97 -37.79 -10.85
C ALA A 10 10.84 -37.17 -11.97
N VAL A 11 10.75 -35.86 -12.16
CA VAL A 11 11.56 -35.15 -13.16
C VAL A 11 13.04 -35.19 -12.79
N LYS A 12 13.39 -34.96 -11.53
CA LYS A 12 14.77 -35.01 -11.04
C LYS A 12 15.36 -36.40 -11.08
N GLY A 13 14.54 -37.43 -10.89
CA GLY A 13 14.96 -38.83 -10.94
C GLY A 13 15.22 -39.35 -12.34
N GLY A 14 14.93 -38.62 -13.39
CA GLY A 14 15.12 -39.03 -14.78
C GLY A 14 14.17 -40.13 -15.24
N ALA A 15 13.14 -40.43 -14.48
CA ALA A 15 12.17 -41.50 -14.75
C ALA A 15 10.94 -40.98 -15.50
N THR A 16 11.12 -40.50 -16.71
CA THR A 16 10.05 -39.84 -17.48
C THR A 16 8.89 -40.77 -17.81
N GLU A 17 9.14 -42.00 -18.16
CA GLU A 17 8.10 -43.00 -18.46
C GLU A 17 7.34 -43.42 -17.20
N ALA A 18 8.04 -43.66 -16.11
CA ALA A 18 7.43 -43.99 -14.82
C ALA A 18 6.65 -42.80 -14.27
N ALA A 19 7.12 -41.58 -14.48
CA ALA A 19 6.40 -40.37 -14.08
C ALA A 19 5.06 -40.22 -14.82
N GLN A 20 5.03 -40.55 -16.12
CA GLN A 20 3.81 -40.49 -16.92
C GLN A 20 2.77 -41.53 -16.49
N THR A 21 3.19 -42.68 -16.00
CA THR A 21 2.27 -43.70 -15.51
C THR A 21 1.77 -43.39 -14.11
N VAL A 22 2.54 -42.67 -13.28
CA VAL A 22 2.17 -42.28 -11.92
C VAL A 22 1.28 -41.02 -11.91
N VAL A 23 1.56 -40.09 -12.83
CA VAL A 23 0.77 -38.82 -12.93
C VAL A 23 -0.42 -39.07 -13.85
N ASP A 24 -1.55 -39.48 -13.26
CA ASP A 24 -2.79 -39.69 -14.00
C ASP A 24 -3.50 -38.34 -14.28
N SER A 25 -4.61 -38.40 -15.03
CA SER A 25 -5.38 -37.22 -15.39
C SER A 25 -5.97 -36.51 -14.16
N GLN A 26 -6.24 -37.23 -13.10
CA GLN A 26 -6.76 -36.66 -11.86
C GLN A 26 -5.69 -35.83 -11.14
N ALA A 27 -4.46 -36.33 -11.07
CA ALA A 27 -3.33 -35.63 -10.49
C ALA A 27 -3.04 -34.33 -11.25
N ILE A 28 -3.12 -34.35 -12.57
CA ILE A 28 -2.97 -33.18 -13.43
C ILE A 28 -4.03 -32.14 -13.14
N ARG A 29 -5.29 -32.55 -12.97
CA ARG A 29 -6.39 -31.64 -12.64
C ARG A 29 -6.19 -30.96 -11.30
N ILE A 30 -5.74 -31.72 -10.29
CA ILE A 30 -5.44 -31.17 -8.95
C ILE A 30 -4.33 -30.13 -9.05
N LEU A 31 -3.28 -30.41 -9.80
CA LEU A 31 -2.16 -29.51 -9.99
C LEU A 31 -2.61 -28.21 -10.70
N GLU A 32 -3.42 -28.34 -11.76
CA GLU A 32 -3.97 -27.19 -12.47
C GLU A 32 -4.83 -26.31 -11.56
N GLN A 33 -5.62 -26.95 -10.68
CA GLN A 33 -6.45 -26.24 -9.71
C GLN A 33 -5.59 -25.48 -8.70
N GLU A 34 -4.54 -26.12 -8.18
CA GLU A 34 -3.60 -25.49 -7.26
C GLU A 34 -2.91 -24.27 -7.89
N ILE A 35 -2.53 -24.38 -9.15
CA ILE A 35 -1.90 -23.27 -9.91
C ILE A 35 -2.88 -22.12 -10.07
N ARG A 36 -4.13 -22.40 -10.40
CA ARG A 36 -5.19 -21.36 -10.53
C ARG A 36 -5.43 -20.64 -9.21
N GLU A 37 -5.50 -21.38 -8.12
CA GLU A 37 -5.67 -20.82 -6.78
C GLU A 37 -4.50 -19.94 -6.37
N ALA A 38 -3.27 -20.39 -6.65
CA ALA A 38 -2.07 -19.63 -6.37
C ALA A 38 -2.02 -18.33 -7.17
N LYS A 39 -2.39 -18.38 -8.44
CA LYS A 39 -2.48 -17.19 -9.30
C LYS A 39 -3.51 -16.20 -8.79
N GLU A 40 -4.66 -16.69 -8.34
CA GLU A 40 -5.74 -15.85 -7.81
C GLU A 40 -5.31 -15.17 -6.50
N GLU A 41 -4.65 -15.89 -5.61
CA GLU A 41 -4.11 -15.32 -4.37
C GLU A 41 -3.06 -14.25 -4.66
N LEU A 42 -2.18 -14.50 -5.62
CA LEU A 42 -1.17 -13.53 -6.04
C LEU A 42 -1.83 -12.27 -6.58
N ARG A 43 -2.85 -12.42 -7.42
CA ARG A 43 -3.61 -11.30 -7.98
C ARG A 43 -4.27 -10.47 -6.87
N LYS A 44 -4.86 -11.11 -5.88
CA LYS A 44 -5.47 -10.41 -4.73
C LYS A 44 -4.43 -9.67 -3.91
N SER A 45 -3.28 -10.29 -3.68
CA SER A 45 -2.16 -9.68 -2.97
C SER A 45 -1.63 -8.44 -3.70
N ASP A 46 -1.44 -8.54 -5.01
CA ASP A 46 -1.00 -7.40 -5.84
C ASP A 46 -2.01 -6.28 -5.84
N HIS A 47 -3.30 -6.62 -5.90
CA HIS A 47 -4.38 -5.63 -5.84
C HIS A 47 -4.40 -4.89 -4.50
N ALA A 48 -4.30 -5.63 -3.39
CA ALA A 48 -4.25 -5.05 -2.05
C ALA A 48 -3.02 -4.14 -1.88
N ARG A 49 -1.86 -4.58 -2.37
CA ARG A 49 -0.63 -3.79 -2.35
C ARG A 49 -0.77 -2.50 -3.16
N THR A 50 -1.37 -2.58 -4.33
CA THR A 50 -1.63 -1.41 -5.18
C THR A 50 -2.54 -0.41 -4.48
N GLN A 51 -3.58 -0.88 -3.80
CA GLN A 51 -4.49 -0.03 -3.04
C GLN A 51 -3.76 0.68 -1.89
N ILE A 52 -2.90 -0.02 -1.16
CA ILE A 52 -2.11 0.56 -0.08
C ILE A 52 -1.18 1.65 -0.62
N LEU A 53 -0.49 1.39 -1.74
CA LEU A 53 0.38 2.37 -2.38
C LEU A 53 -0.39 3.61 -2.82
N ALA A 54 -1.59 3.44 -3.38
CA ALA A 54 -2.45 4.55 -3.77
C ALA A 54 -2.87 5.38 -2.57
N LYS A 55 -3.22 4.75 -1.46
CA LYS A 55 -3.59 5.43 -0.20
C LYS A 55 -2.40 6.20 0.37
N CYS A 56 -1.21 5.61 0.36
CA CYS A 56 0.02 6.28 0.79
C CYS A 56 0.29 7.53 -0.04
N LYS A 57 0.17 7.43 -1.35
CA LYS A 57 0.39 8.57 -2.26
C LYS A 57 -0.61 9.68 -1.99
N LEU A 58 -1.88 9.34 -1.83
CA LEU A 58 -2.94 10.31 -1.54
C LEU A 58 -2.70 11.00 -0.19
N SER A 59 -2.33 10.23 0.83
CA SER A 59 -2.04 10.75 2.16
C SER A 59 -0.82 11.67 2.14
N GLN A 60 0.23 11.31 1.38
CA GLN A 60 1.40 12.18 1.20
C GLN A 60 1.03 13.49 0.53
N GLN A 61 0.16 13.46 -0.48
CA GLN A 61 -0.33 14.67 -1.15
C GLN A 61 -1.09 15.57 -0.18
N LYS A 62 -1.89 14.98 0.72
CA LYS A 62 -2.61 15.75 1.74
C LYS A 62 -1.65 16.42 2.71
N VAL A 63 -0.63 15.70 3.18
CA VAL A 63 0.41 16.27 4.06
C VAL A 63 1.10 17.44 3.36
N ASP A 64 1.50 17.27 2.11
CA ASP A 64 2.15 18.32 1.33
C ASP A 64 1.25 19.54 1.14
N SER A 65 -0.04 19.32 0.93
CA SER A 65 -1.05 20.38 0.82
C SER A 65 -1.20 21.13 2.14
N PHE A 66 -1.21 20.43 3.27
CA PHE A 66 -1.24 21.08 4.59
C PHE A 66 0.02 21.92 4.81
N ASP A 67 1.19 21.42 4.45
CA ASP A 67 2.44 22.16 4.57
C ASP A 67 2.41 23.46 3.76
N SER A 68 1.90 23.40 2.54
CA SER A 68 1.76 24.59 1.67
C SER A 68 0.78 25.60 2.28
N SER A 69 -0.35 25.14 2.78
CA SER A 69 -1.37 26.01 3.40
C SER A 69 -0.84 26.63 4.68
N ILE A 70 -0.13 25.89 5.51
CA ILE A 70 0.48 26.38 6.75
C ILE A 70 1.47 27.50 6.42
N ALA A 71 2.35 27.28 5.45
CA ALA A 71 3.34 28.30 5.04
C ALA A 71 2.68 29.57 4.53
N GLU A 72 1.59 29.43 3.78
CA GLU A 72 0.83 30.54 3.24
C GLU A 72 0.17 31.38 4.36
N TYR A 73 -0.51 30.72 5.30
CA TYR A 73 -1.12 31.40 6.44
C TYR A 73 -0.10 32.02 7.38
N GLU A 74 1.06 31.38 7.59
CA GLU A 74 2.17 31.96 8.36
C GLU A 74 2.67 33.26 7.73
N THR A 75 2.81 33.27 6.41
CA THR A 75 3.22 34.47 5.66
C THR A 75 2.21 35.58 5.80
N HIS A 76 0.90 35.26 5.68
CA HIS A 76 -0.17 36.24 5.87
C HIS A 76 -0.20 36.79 7.30
N ALA A 77 0.00 35.94 8.30
CA ALA A 77 0.06 36.38 9.70
C ALA A 77 1.20 37.36 9.95
N ARG A 78 2.39 37.07 9.42
CA ARG A 78 3.54 37.97 9.55
C ARG A 78 3.32 39.33 8.89
N LYS A 79 2.68 39.35 7.72
CA LYS A 79 2.37 40.58 7.01
C LYS A 79 1.32 41.42 7.75
N ALA A 80 0.37 40.77 8.40
CA ALA A 80 -0.75 41.42 9.07
C ALA A 80 -0.44 41.86 10.50
N ILE A 81 0.63 41.39 11.12
CA ILE A 81 0.92 41.57 12.54
C ILE A 81 0.97 43.05 12.96
N ASP A 82 1.47 43.93 12.10
CA ASP A 82 1.62 45.35 12.37
C ASP A 82 0.42 46.17 11.90
N SER A 83 -0.34 45.68 10.91
CA SER A 83 -1.45 46.44 10.30
C SER A 83 -2.82 46.00 10.75
N ASP A 84 -3.00 44.70 11.02
CA ASP A 84 -4.30 44.14 11.45
C ASP A 84 -4.04 42.96 12.40
N ARG A 85 -3.98 43.25 13.68
CA ARG A 85 -3.70 42.28 14.73
C ARG A 85 -4.75 41.16 14.77
N GLN A 86 -6.02 41.47 14.54
CA GLN A 86 -7.08 40.48 14.55
C GLN A 86 -6.92 39.49 13.40
N LEU A 87 -6.57 39.98 12.21
CA LEU A 87 -6.30 39.11 11.06
C LEU A 87 -5.09 38.21 11.32
N ALA A 88 -4.04 38.75 11.94
CA ALA A 88 -2.86 37.96 12.31
C ALA A 88 -3.22 36.85 13.30
N LEU A 89 -4.07 37.13 14.27
CA LEU A 89 -4.54 36.13 15.25
C LEU A 89 -5.40 35.05 14.58
N ASP A 90 -6.27 35.42 13.67
CA ASP A 90 -7.12 34.50 12.92
C ASP A 90 -6.26 33.57 12.05
N CYS A 91 -5.26 34.10 11.38
CA CYS A 91 -4.32 33.32 10.61
C CYS A 91 -3.50 32.37 11.49
N ALA A 92 -3.04 32.83 12.65
CA ALA A 92 -2.30 32.01 13.61
C ALA A 92 -3.16 30.83 14.13
N GLN A 93 -4.43 31.11 14.42
CA GLN A 93 -5.37 30.06 14.82
C GLN A 93 -5.58 29.02 13.72
N LYS A 94 -5.70 29.47 12.47
CA LYS A 94 -5.83 28.59 11.31
C LYS A 94 -4.57 27.72 11.14
N VAL A 95 -3.40 28.29 11.35
CA VAL A 95 -2.14 27.55 11.32
C VAL A 95 -2.14 26.44 12.37
N ALA A 96 -2.57 26.73 13.60
CA ALA A 96 -2.65 25.73 14.66
C ALA A 96 -3.58 24.57 14.29
N GLU A 97 -4.75 24.88 13.74
CA GLU A 97 -5.72 23.87 13.28
C GLU A 97 -5.14 23.01 12.16
N LEU A 98 -4.47 23.63 11.19
CA LEU A 98 -3.86 22.93 10.07
C LEU A 98 -2.70 22.02 10.51
N LYS A 99 -1.90 22.47 11.48
CA LYS A 99 -0.81 21.66 12.04
C LYS A 99 -1.35 20.41 12.72
N GLU A 100 -2.46 20.53 13.44
CA GLU A 100 -3.11 19.38 14.08
C GLU A 100 -3.63 18.40 13.04
N GLU A 101 -4.32 18.87 12.01
CA GLU A 101 -4.82 18.05 10.91
C GLU A 101 -3.67 17.37 10.17
N ARG A 102 -2.58 18.10 9.95
CA ARG A 102 -1.37 17.56 9.31
C ARG A 102 -0.76 16.43 10.14
N GLU A 103 -0.67 16.58 11.44
CA GLU A 103 -0.15 15.55 12.34
C GLU A 103 -1.00 14.28 12.30
N GLN A 104 -2.32 14.42 12.26
CA GLN A 104 -3.24 13.30 12.13
C GLN A 104 -3.03 12.57 10.79
N GLU A 105 -2.89 13.30 9.70
CA GLU A 105 -2.65 12.71 8.38
C GLU A 105 -1.26 12.08 8.30
N GLN A 106 -0.24 12.69 8.91
CA GLN A 106 1.11 12.13 8.97
C GLN A 106 1.12 10.82 9.76
N ALA A 107 0.40 10.74 10.87
CA ALA A 107 0.27 9.52 11.65
C ALA A 107 -0.41 8.41 10.84
N TYR A 108 -1.44 8.76 10.09
CA TYR A 108 -2.13 7.83 9.19
C TYR A 108 -1.19 7.31 8.09
N LEU A 109 -0.42 8.20 7.47
CA LEU A 109 0.58 7.83 6.47
C LEU A 109 1.64 6.90 7.05
N ASP A 110 2.12 7.18 8.25
CA ASP A 110 3.15 6.38 8.92
C ASP A 110 2.67 4.96 9.21
N GLN A 111 1.39 4.78 9.50
CA GLN A 111 0.79 3.45 9.66
C GLN A 111 0.93 2.61 8.39
N PHE A 112 0.72 3.19 7.23
CA PHE A 112 0.90 2.49 5.96
C PHE A 112 2.35 2.13 5.68
N LYS A 113 3.28 2.99 6.06
CA LYS A 113 4.72 2.75 5.84
C LYS A 113 5.26 1.63 6.71
N GLN A 114 4.65 1.39 7.87
CA GLN A 114 5.04 0.33 8.79
C GLN A 114 4.45 -1.05 8.42
N SER A 115 3.42 -1.07 7.61
CA SER A 115 2.81 -2.31 7.12
C SER A 115 3.37 -2.72 5.74
#